data_e26c03bc0e08b42bb57678b5fb5cb841
#
_entry.id   e26c03bc0e08b42bb57678b5fb5cb841
#
_cell.length_a   1.000
_cell.length_b   1.000
_cell.length_c   1.000
_cell.angle_alpha   90.00
_cell.angle_beta   90.00
_cell.angle_gamma   90.00
#
_symmetry.space_group_name_H-M   'P 1'
#
loop_
_entity.id
_entity.type
_entity.pdbx_description
1 polymer ?
#
loop_
_entity_poly.entity_id
_entity_poly.type
_entity_poly.pdbx_seq_one_letter_code
_entity_poly.pdbx_strand_id
1 'polypeptide(L)'
;QHMAATCFIIEKEFIYLSTARFAVFVDLENCGAKVETLNDILEKVKIRGDILLGIVYGYTERFSALKEVLLSNTFDVVPSLRHGVAQKNNADILLVLDAMEVAYVNNLIDCFCIVSGDSDYTPLVGRLKSMGKYVLGISRSEVASKVFINACNEFVFLESVSVSAGKIRQKGQREEPETPGGGSAGELNQLIQRVIREQAGAEGYLYASELKKTISRLKPDF
;
A
#
# COMPACT_ATOMS: atom_id res chain seq x y z
N GLN A 1 -37.24 -13.85 18.52
CA GLN A 1 -37.10 -13.31 17.16
C GLN A 1 -36.20 -12.07 17.08
N HIS A 2 -36.04 -11.25 18.14
CA HIS A 2 -35.17 -10.06 18.13
C HIS A 2 -33.67 -10.38 18.31
N MET A 3 -33.33 -11.44 19.02
CA MET A 3 -31.91 -11.83 19.23
C MET A 3 -31.22 -12.37 17.97
N ALA A 4 -31.96 -13.06 17.09
CA ALA A 4 -31.41 -13.60 15.85
C ALA A 4 -31.07 -12.49 14.82
N ALA A 5 -31.86 -11.39 14.78
CA ALA A 5 -31.63 -10.28 13.88
C ALA A 5 -30.37 -9.45 14.27
N THR A 6 -30.14 -9.28 15.57
CA THR A 6 -28.95 -8.55 16.07
C THR A 6 -27.65 -9.32 15.82
N CYS A 7 -27.68 -10.66 15.93
CA CYS A 7 -26.52 -11.49 15.63
C CYS A 7 -26.15 -11.46 14.12
N PHE A 8 -27.16 -11.41 13.23
CA PHE A 8 -26.96 -11.34 11.77
C PHE A 8 -26.40 -9.99 11.31
N ILE A 9 -26.77 -8.90 11.99
CA ILE A 9 -26.24 -7.56 11.66
C ILE A 9 -24.78 -7.44 12.09
N ILE A 10 -24.41 -8.00 13.25
CA ILE A 10 -23.02 -8.01 13.73
C ILE A 10 -22.12 -8.86 12.82
N GLU A 11 -22.59 -10.01 12.34
CA GLU A 11 -21.83 -10.82 11.37
C GLU A 11 -21.64 -10.10 10.02
N LYS A 12 -22.63 -9.36 9.56
CA LYS A 12 -22.52 -8.60 8.30
C LYS A 12 -21.58 -7.39 8.41
N GLU A 13 -21.59 -6.66 9.51
CA GLU A 13 -20.61 -5.59 9.77
C GLU A 13 -19.21 -6.15 9.96
N PHE A 14 -19.06 -7.29 10.61
CA PHE A 14 -17.76 -7.94 10.81
C PHE A 14 -17.15 -8.47 9.49
N ILE A 15 -17.98 -8.96 8.57
CA ILE A 15 -17.54 -9.40 7.23
C ILE A 15 -17.16 -8.19 6.37
N TYR A 16 -17.81 -7.02 6.54
CA TYR A 16 -17.52 -5.80 5.76
C TYR A 16 -16.22 -5.10 6.21
N LEU A 17 -15.86 -5.15 7.49
CA LEU A 17 -14.61 -4.59 8.02
C LEU A 17 -13.35 -5.41 7.65
N SER A 18 -13.52 -6.64 7.15
CA SER A 18 -12.38 -7.55 6.94
C SER A 18 -11.82 -7.59 5.52
N THR A 19 -12.36 -6.82 4.55
CA THR A 19 -11.88 -6.84 3.17
C THR A 19 -11.95 -5.48 2.52
N ALA A 20 -11.09 -4.56 2.94
CA ALA A 20 -10.84 -3.33 2.19
C ALA A 20 -10.35 -3.70 0.79
N ARG A 21 -10.98 -3.14 -0.26
CA ARG A 21 -10.71 -3.45 -1.66
C ARG A 21 -10.09 -2.24 -2.33
N PHE A 22 -8.83 -2.38 -2.67
CA PHE A 22 -8.01 -1.29 -3.17
C PHE A 22 -7.92 -1.24 -4.69
N ALA A 23 -8.01 -0.03 -5.24
CA ALA A 23 -7.38 0.35 -6.48
C ALA A 23 -6.08 1.11 -6.16
N VAL A 24 -4.98 0.73 -6.81
CA VAL A 24 -3.64 1.28 -6.58
C VAL A 24 -3.16 2.01 -7.82
N PHE A 25 -2.89 3.29 -7.68
CA PHE A 25 -2.43 4.18 -8.75
C PHE A 25 -1.02 4.67 -8.42
N VAL A 26 -0.04 4.28 -9.24
CA VAL A 26 1.38 4.54 -8.98
C VAL A 26 1.94 5.52 -10.00
N ASP A 27 2.34 6.67 -9.54
CA ASP A 27 3.11 7.64 -10.32
C ASP A 27 4.60 7.28 -10.25
N LEU A 28 5.12 6.64 -11.31
CA LEU A 28 6.50 6.14 -11.35
C LEU A 28 7.54 7.25 -11.37
N GLU A 29 7.21 8.46 -11.83
CA GLU A 29 8.15 9.56 -11.87
C GLU A 29 8.44 10.09 -10.46
N ASN A 30 7.43 10.04 -9.56
CA ASN A 30 7.52 10.57 -8.20
C ASN A 30 7.83 9.50 -7.13
N CYS A 31 7.58 8.21 -7.37
CA CYS A 31 7.80 7.19 -6.34
C CYS A 31 9.23 6.62 -6.29
N GLY A 32 10.07 6.92 -7.29
CA GLY A 32 11.44 6.38 -7.36
C GLY A 32 11.45 4.87 -7.63
N ALA A 33 11.11 4.50 -8.83
CA ALA A 33 10.81 3.16 -9.34
C ALA A 33 11.96 2.14 -9.26
N LYS A 34 12.15 1.56 -8.09
CA LYS A 34 12.96 0.35 -7.87
C LYS A 34 12.04 -0.81 -7.54
N VAL A 35 12.51 -2.04 -7.81
CA VAL A 35 11.78 -3.28 -7.49
C VAL A 35 11.42 -3.34 -6.00
N GLU A 36 12.38 -3.02 -5.13
CA GLU A 36 12.21 -3.03 -3.68
C GLU A 36 11.13 -2.02 -3.24
N THR A 37 11.12 -0.84 -3.86
CA THR A 37 10.12 0.20 -3.57
C THR A 37 8.72 -0.25 -3.96
N LEU A 38 8.57 -0.86 -5.14
CA LEU A 38 7.27 -1.37 -5.59
C LEU A 38 6.79 -2.51 -4.70
N ASN A 39 7.66 -3.42 -4.31
CA ASN A 39 7.33 -4.51 -3.38
C ASN A 39 6.90 -3.96 -2.00
N ASP A 40 7.59 -2.93 -1.48
CA ASP A 40 7.20 -2.28 -0.21
C ASP A 40 5.82 -1.61 -0.31
N ILE A 41 5.52 -0.93 -1.43
CA ILE A 41 4.18 -0.38 -1.70
C ILE A 41 3.13 -1.48 -1.67
N LEU A 42 3.36 -2.57 -2.42
CA LEU A 42 2.43 -3.70 -2.51
C LEU A 42 2.19 -4.34 -1.14
N GLU A 43 3.24 -4.54 -0.36
CA GLU A 43 3.14 -5.09 0.99
C GLU A 43 2.31 -4.19 1.91
N LYS A 44 2.58 -2.87 1.90
CA LYS A 44 1.82 -1.89 2.71
C LYS A 44 0.34 -1.86 2.37
N VAL A 45 -0.02 -2.01 1.09
CA VAL A 45 -1.43 -2.09 0.69
C VAL A 45 -2.03 -3.45 1.06
N LYS A 46 -1.32 -4.57 0.78
CA LYS A 46 -1.80 -5.93 1.06
C LYS A 46 -2.02 -6.21 2.56
N ILE A 47 -1.28 -5.54 3.44
CA ILE A 47 -1.54 -5.59 4.89
C ILE A 47 -2.93 -5.02 5.22
N ARG A 48 -3.37 -3.99 4.49
CA ARG A 48 -4.64 -3.28 4.73
C ARG A 48 -5.84 -3.90 4.03
N GLY A 49 -5.63 -4.50 2.85
CA GLY A 49 -6.74 -5.03 2.06
C GLY A 49 -6.29 -5.77 0.80
N ASP A 50 -7.26 -6.17 -0.01
CA ASP A 50 -7.03 -6.84 -1.27
C ASP A 50 -6.87 -5.81 -2.40
N ILE A 51 -5.87 -5.99 -3.27
CA ILE A 51 -5.69 -5.17 -4.46
C ILE A 51 -6.53 -5.78 -5.57
N LEU A 52 -7.58 -5.07 -6.01
CA LEU A 52 -8.44 -5.49 -7.13
C LEU A 52 -7.98 -4.89 -8.46
N LEU A 53 -7.32 -3.73 -8.40
CA LEU A 53 -6.82 -3.03 -9.58
C LEU A 53 -5.49 -2.37 -9.24
N GLY A 54 -4.52 -2.48 -10.12
CA GLY A 54 -3.25 -1.76 -10.02
C GLY A 54 -2.89 -1.15 -11.36
N ILE A 55 -2.54 0.14 -11.37
CA ILE A 55 -2.11 0.84 -12.59
C ILE A 55 -0.85 1.65 -12.27
N VAL A 56 0.15 1.56 -13.14
CA VAL A 56 1.35 2.40 -13.06
C VAL A 56 1.38 3.38 -14.22
N TYR A 57 1.75 4.62 -13.93
CA TYR A 57 1.79 5.73 -14.88
C TYR A 57 3.23 6.22 -15.08
N GLY A 58 3.49 6.71 -16.27
CA GLY A 58 4.81 7.24 -16.59
C GLY A 58 5.86 6.16 -16.88
N TYR A 59 5.45 4.96 -17.28
CA TYR A 59 6.38 3.87 -17.59
C TYR A 59 7.24 4.22 -18.82
N THR A 60 8.53 3.96 -18.70
CA THR A 60 9.51 4.04 -19.78
C THR A 60 10.48 2.87 -19.69
N GLU A 61 11.31 2.65 -20.71
CA GLU A 61 12.31 1.56 -20.73
C GLU A 61 13.29 1.58 -19.54
N ARG A 62 13.52 2.74 -18.93
CA ARG A 62 14.34 2.85 -17.70
C ARG A 62 13.77 2.06 -16.52
N PHE A 63 12.49 1.72 -16.57
CA PHE A 63 11.77 0.94 -15.55
C PHE A 63 11.62 -0.55 -15.91
N SER A 64 12.36 -1.03 -16.92
CA SER A 64 12.28 -2.43 -17.38
C SER A 64 12.50 -3.46 -16.26
N ALA A 65 13.27 -3.14 -15.23
CA ALA A 65 13.44 -4.00 -14.06
C ALA A 65 12.15 -4.27 -13.27
N LEU A 66 11.13 -3.40 -13.39
CA LEU A 66 9.83 -3.57 -12.73
C LEU A 66 8.91 -4.55 -13.45
N LYS A 67 9.22 -4.92 -14.70
CA LYS A 67 8.32 -5.69 -15.58
C LYS A 67 7.81 -6.98 -14.94
N GLU A 68 8.69 -7.74 -14.30
CA GLU A 68 8.33 -9.01 -13.67
C GLU A 68 7.37 -8.80 -12.49
N VAL A 69 7.64 -7.81 -11.63
CA VAL A 69 6.78 -7.50 -10.47
C VAL A 69 5.42 -6.96 -10.92
N LEU A 70 5.38 -6.14 -11.96
CA LEU A 70 4.12 -5.62 -12.50
C LEU A 70 3.27 -6.73 -13.10
N LEU A 71 3.86 -7.62 -13.89
CA LEU A 71 3.15 -8.76 -14.50
C LEU A 71 2.65 -9.74 -13.44
N SER A 72 3.48 -10.10 -12.45
CA SER A 72 3.10 -11.06 -11.40
C SER A 72 2.01 -10.54 -10.46
N ASN A 73 1.85 -9.21 -10.35
CA ASN A 73 0.78 -8.59 -9.58
C ASN A 73 -0.37 -8.03 -10.46
N THR A 74 -0.38 -8.36 -11.76
CA THR A 74 -1.45 -7.98 -12.72
C THR A 74 -1.69 -6.47 -12.80
N PHE A 75 -0.62 -5.67 -12.76
CA PHE A 75 -0.70 -4.23 -12.92
C PHE A 75 -0.78 -3.82 -14.37
N ASP A 76 -1.70 -2.94 -14.69
CA ASP A 76 -1.76 -2.25 -15.97
C ASP A 76 -0.65 -1.20 -16.06
N VAL A 77 -0.16 -0.96 -17.28
CA VAL A 77 0.98 -0.06 -17.52
C VAL A 77 0.58 1.03 -18.50
N VAL A 78 0.60 2.27 -18.04
CA VAL A 78 0.39 3.46 -18.87
C VAL A 78 1.75 4.08 -19.21
N PRO A 79 2.20 3.99 -20.47
CA PRO A 79 3.51 4.50 -20.87
C PRO A 79 3.56 6.02 -20.88
N SER A 80 4.74 6.57 -20.58
CA SER A 80 5.02 8.00 -20.82
C SER A 80 5.33 8.21 -22.29
N LEU A 81 4.38 8.74 -23.04
CA LEU A 81 4.56 9.10 -24.44
C LEU A 81 5.17 10.50 -24.51
N ARG A 82 6.48 10.57 -24.77
CA ARG A 82 7.19 11.85 -24.97
C ARG A 82 7.03 12.31 -26.42
N HIS A 83 6.15 13.26 -26.68
CA HIS A 83 6.12 14.03 -27.90
C HIS A 83 6.47 15.49 -27.58
N GLY A 84 7.75 15.86 -27.80
CA GLY A 84 8.23 17.24 -27.64
C GLY A 84 8.42 17.73 -26.22
N VAL A 85 8.88 18.97 -26.05
CA VAL A 85 9.31 19.59 -24.80
C VAL A 85 8.13 19.92 -23.84
N ALA A 86 6.87 19.81 -24.29
CA ALA A 86 5.70 20.41 -23.63
C ALA A 86 4.78 19.43 -22.87
N GLN A 87 5.11 18.14 -22.74
CA GLN A 87 4.17 17.16 -22.15
C GLN A 87 4.67 16.53 -20.85
N LYS A 88 4.95 17.37 -19.86
CA LYS A 88 5.35 16.88 -18.53
C LYS A 88 4.21 16.25 -17.70
N ASN A 89 2.94 16.54 -17.99
CA ASN A 89 1.82 16.23 -17.09
C ASN A 89 0.77 15.25 -17.68
N ASN A 90 1.07 14.55 -18.77
CA ASN A 90 0.05 13.68 -19.37
C ASN A 90 -0.25 12.44 -18.49
N ALA A 91 0.77 11.87 -17.85
CA ALA A 91 0.62 10.73 -16.96
C ALA A 91 -0.23 11.07 -15.71
N ASP A 92 -0.01 12.27 -15.14
CA ASP A 92 -0.75 12.76 -13.98
C ASP A 92 -2.23 12.96 -14.29
N ILE A 93 -2.53 13.55 -15.45
CA ILE A 93 -3.91 13.75 -15.91
C ILE A 93 -4.61 12.40 -16.13
N LEU A 94 -3.93 11.44 -16.76
CA LEU A 94 -4.47 10.10 -16.98
C LEU A 94 -4.73 9.39 -15.64
N LEU A 95 -3.81 9.46 -14.68
CA LEU A 95 -4.03 8.92 -13.35
C LEU A 95 -5.29 9.48 -12.70
N VAL A 96 -5.51 10.81 -12.77
CA VAL A 96 -6.70 11.44 -12.21
C VAL A 96 -7.96 10.97 -12.92
N LEU A 97 -7.96 10.88 -14.25
CA LEU A 97 -9.12 10.44 -15.04
C LEU A 97 -9.46 8.99 -14.74
N ASP A 98 -8.48 8.09 -14.76
CA ASP A 98 -8.69 6.67 -14.48
C ASP A 98 -9.17 6.42 -13.04
N ALA A 99 -8.59 7.12 -12.06
CA ALA A 99 -9.03 7.03 -10.67
C ALA A 99 -10.49 7.49 -10.51
N MET A 100 -10.89 8.57 -11.20
CA MET A 100 -12.27 9.05 -11.18
C MET A 100 -13.21 8.09 -11.91
N GLU A 101 -12.81 7.54 -13.07
CA GLU A 101 -13.59 6.53 -13.79
C GLU A 101 -13.84 5.31 -12.90
N VAL A 102 -12.79 4.75 -12.31
CA VAL A 102 -12.88 3.61 -11.38
C VAL A 102 -13.81 3.92 -10.21
N ALA A 103 -13.74 5.13 -9.64
CA ALA A 103 -14.58 5.52 -8.52
C ALA A 103 -16.07 5.59 -8.88
N TYR A 104 -16.41 5.92 -10.14
CA TYR A 104 -17.78 5.98 -10.62
C TYR A 104 -18.32 4.63 -11.10
N VAL A 105 -17.48 3.83 -11.76
CA VAL A 105 -17.92 2.61 -12.47
C VAL A 105 -17.82 1.39 -11.58
N ASN A 106 -16.79 1.30 -10.72
CA ASN A 106 -16.53 0.10 -9.93
C ASN A 106 -16.95 0.27 -8.46
N ASN A 107 -18.17 -0.17 -8.16
CA ASN A 107 -18.71 -0.15 -6.79
C ASN A 107 -18.07 -1.18 -5.84
N LEU A 108 -17.25 -2.09 -6.35
CA LEU A 108 -16.53 -3.05 -5.52
C LEU A 108 -15.30 -2.44 -4.85
N ILE A 109 -14.77 -1.33 -5.38
CA ILE A 109 -13.59 -0.66 -4.86
C ILE A 109 -14.02 0.40 -3.84
N ASP A 110 -13.57 0.21 -2.61
CA ASP A 110 -13.88 1.10 -1.48
C ASP A 110 -12.70 2.03 -1.16
N CYS A 111 -11.48 1.58 -1.49
CA CYS A 111 -10.23 2.21 -1.09
C CYS A 111 -9.36 2.56 -2.31
N PHE A 112 -8.80 3.74 -2.30
CA PHE A 112 -7.91 4.25 -3.36
C PHE A 112 -6.54 4.51 -2.77
N CYS A 113 -5.51 3.84 -3.29
CA CYS A 113 -4.13 4.10 -2.93
C CYS A 113 -3.48 4.95 -4.01
N ILE A 114 -3.06 6.17 -3.66
CA ILE A 114 -2.33 7.08 -4.54
C ILE A 114 -0.86 7.09 -4.11
N VAL A 115 0.01 6.59 -4.99
CA VAL A 115 1.45 6.53 -4.73
C VAL A 115 2.14 7.69 -5.44
N SER A 116 2.18 8.81 -4.77
CA SER A 116 2.86 10.04 -5.19
C SER A 116 3.04 10.97 -4.00
N GLY A 117 3.99 11.91 -4.09
CA GLY A 117 4.17 12.99 -3.12
C GLY A 117 3.63 14.34 -3.59
N ASP A 118 3.06 14.39 -4.80
CA ASP A 118 2.67 15.63 -5.44
C ASP A 118 1.36 16.19 -4.87
N SER A 119 1.39 17.51 -4.58
CA SER A 119 0.22 18.26 -4.13
C SER A 119 -0.88 18.37 -5.18
N ASP A 120 -0.55 18.19 -6.47
CA ASP A 120 -1.49 18.32 -7.57
C ASP A 120 -2.58 17.24 -7.54
N TYR A 121 -2.36 16.13 -6.82
CA TYR A 121 -3.37 15.11 -6.56
C TYR A 121 -4.32 15.44 -5.39
N THR A 122 -4.11 16.54 -4.66
CA THR A 122 -4.99 16.94 -3.54
C THR A 122 -6.47 17.10 -3.96
N PRO A 123 -6.81 17.70 -5.12
CA PRO A 123 -8.19 17.79 -5.58
C PRO A 123 -8.82 16.42 -5.85
N LEU A 124 -8.05 15.46 -6.40
CA LEU A 124 -8.51 14.08 -6.59
C LEU A 124 -8.88 13.43 -5.26
N VAL A 125 -8.00 13.54 -4.24
CA VAL A 125 -8.27 13.02 -2.90
C VAL A 125 -9.56 13.60 -2.32
N GLY A 126 -9.73 14.93 -2.40
CA GLY A 126 -10.94 15.59 -1.93
C GLY A 126 -12.21 15.07 -2.62
N ARG A 127 -12.12 14.82 -3.94
CA ARG A 127 -13.24 14.29 -4.72
C ARG A 127 -13.58 12.85 -4.36
N LEU A 128 -12.58 11.98 -4.26
CA LEU A 128 -12.77 10.58 -3.84
C LEU A 128 -13.40 10.49 -2.45
N LYS A 129 -12.92 11.30 -1.49
CA LYS A 129 -13.51 11.37 -0.14
C LYS A 129 -14.95 11.86 -0.16
N SER A 130 -15.30 12.82 -1.01
CA SER A 130 -16.70 13.29 -1.15
C SER A 130 -17.64 12.22 -1.72
N MET A 131 -17.07 11.21 -2.40
CA MET A 131 -17.79 10.02 -2.89
C MET A 131 -17.82 8.88 -1.87
N GLY A 132 -17.36 9.10 -0.64
CA GLY A 132 -17.31 8.08 0.41
C GLY A 132 -16.17 7.07 0.26
N LYS A 133 -15.20 7.33 -0.62
CA LYS A 133 -14.04 6.45 -0.80
C LYS A 133 -12.96 6.75 0.23
N TYR A 134 -12.29 5.71 0.72
CA TYR A 134 -11.11 5.85 1.58
C TYR A 134 -9.87 6.07 0.73
N VAL A 135 -9.02 7.03 1.11
CA VAL A 135 -7.81 7.36 0.36
C VAL A 135 -6.58 7.16 1.21
N LEU A 136 -5.72 6.23 0.76
CA LEU A 136 -4.39 5.97 1.29
C LEU A 136 -3.36 6.67 0.41
N GLY A 137 -2.57 7.58 0.98
CA GLY A 137 -1.40 8.15 0.31
C GLY A 137 -0.14 7.37 0.67
N ILE A 138 0.72 7.11 -0.32
CA ILE A 138 2.04 6.51 -0.09
C ILE A 138 3.10 7.33 -0.83
N SER A 139 4.16 7.75 -0.14
CA SER A 139 5.29 8.44 -0.76
C SER A 139 6.55 8.34 0.07
N ARG A 140 7.67 8.74 -0.52
CA ARG A 140 8.91 8.97 0.25
C ARG A 140 8.78 10.29 1.02
N SER A 141 9.37 10.34 2.21
CA SER A 141 9.30 11.53 3.07
C SER A 141 9.87 12.80 2.43
N GLU A 142 10.88 12.64 1.56
CA GLU A 142 11.60 13.76 0.94
C GLU A 142 10.78 14.51 -0.12
N VAL A 143 9.77 13.84 -0.70
CA VAL A 143 8.96 14.41 -1.80
C VAL A 143 7.51 14.63 -1.44
N ALA A 144 7.10 14.20 -0.24
CA ALA A 144 5.71 14.27 0.18
C ALA A 144 5.29 15.70 0.56
N SER A 145 4.32 16.25 -0.14
CA SER A 145 3.71 17.54 0.18
C SER A 145 2.84 17.43 1.45
N LYS A 146 3.02 18.37 2.39
CA LYS A 146 2.18 18.44 3.60
C LYS A 146 0.68 18.60 3.29
N VAL A 147 0.35 19.28 2.19
CA VAL A 147 -1.04 19.47 1.75
C VAL A 147 -1.65 18.14 1.33
N PHE A 148 -0.91 17.35 0.56
CA PHE A 148 -1.35 16.03 0.11
C PHE A 148 -1.46 15.04 1.28
N ILE A 149 -0.46 15.03 2.19
CA ILE A 149 -0.48 14.19 3.39
C ILE A 149 -1.76 14.43 4.21
N ASN A 150 -2.06 15.71 4.50
CA ASN A 150 -3.21 16.09 5.31
C ASN A 150 -4.57 15.85 4.62
N ALA A 151 -4.59 15.78 3.30
CA ALA A 151 -5.81 15.50 2.54
C ALA A 151 -6.24 14.04 2.63
N CYS A 152 -5.28 13.09 2.67
CA CYS A 152 -5.54 11.66 2.72
C CYS A 152 -6.24 11.23 4.02
N ASN A 153 -6.95 10.10 3.99
CA ASN A 153 -7.46 9.47 5.22
C ASN A 153 -6.31 8.85 6.03
N GLU A 154 -5.36 8.23 5.32
CA GLU A 154 -4.15 7.67 5.88
C GLU A 154 -2.97 8.00 4.97
N PHE A 155 -1.81 8.21 5.54
CA PHE A 155 -0.59 8.44 4.80
C PHE A 155 0.56 7.58 5.33
N VAL A 156 1.25 6.88 4.44
CA VAL A 156 2.37 5.99 4.78
C VAL A 156 3.63 6.44 4.06
N PHE A 157 4.72 6.58 4.80
CA PHE A 157 6.01 6.86 4.21
C PHE A 157 6.71 5.56 3.79
N LEU A 158 7.28 5.59 2.58
CA LEU A 158 8.24 4.59 2.14
C LEU A 158 9.54 4.89 2.88
N GLU A 159 10.01 3.94 3.68
CA GLU A 159 11.31 4.08 4.32
C GLU A 159 12.38 4.13 3.23
N SER A 160 13.26 5.12 3.29
CA SER A 160 14.49 5.05 2.51
C SER A 160 15.23 3.79 2.98
N VAL A 161 15.43 2.83 2.07
CA VAL A 161 16.30 1.68 2.33
C VAL A 161 17.73 2.19 2.38
N SER A 162 18.05 2.96 3.41
CA SER A 162 19.40 3.16 3.87
C SER A 162 19.73 1.91 4.68
N VAL A 163 20.40 0.96 4.06
CA VAL A 163 21.18 -0.06 4.76
C VAL A 163 22.28 0.68 5.52
N SER A 164 21.92 1.40 6.55
CA SER A 164 22.85 1.76 7.59
C SER A 164 22.86 0.61 8.59
N ALA A 165 23.74 -0.36 8.34
CA ALA A 165 24.34 -1.13 9.40
C ALA A 165 25.05 -0.14 10.35
N GLY A 166 24.27 0.64 11.10
CA GLY A 166 24.69 1.67 12.05
C GLY A 166 24.48 1.15 13.45
N LYS A 167 25.50 0.44 13.95
CA LYS A 167 25.89 0.27 15.36
C LYS A 167 24.94 0.97 16.35
N ILE A 168 23.91 0.26 16.79
CA ILE A 168 23.29 0.52 18.08
C ILE A 168 24.28 -0.02 19.12
N ARG A 169 25.07 0.89 19.70
CA ARG A 169 25.76 0.62 20.93
C ARG A 169 24.75 0.48 22.04
N GLN A 170 24.22 -0.73 22.23
CA GLN A 170 23.61 -1.10 23.51
C GLN A 170 24.71 -1.62 24.43
N LYS A 171 24.89 -0.89 25.52
CA LYS A 171 25.68 -1.27 26.66
C LYS A 171 24.89 -2.28 27.51
N GLY A 172 25.34 -3.54 27.50
CA GLY A 172 25.10 -4.51 28.56
C GLY A 172 23.76 -5.20 28.62
N GLN A 173 23.69 -6.46 28.13
CA GLN A 173 23.30 -7.62 28.94
C GLN A 173 23.27 -8.91 28.09
N ARG A 174 24.06 -9.86 28.55
CA ARG A 174 24.01 -11.33 28.40
C ARG A 174 23.58 -11.96 27.08
N GLU A 175 24.54 -12.55 26.43
CA GLU A 175 24.44 -13.58 25.39
C GLU A 175 23.72 -14.81 25.91
N GLU A 176 22.68 -15.27 25.24
CA GLU A 176 22.24 -16.65 25.18
C GLU A 176 22.48 -17.18 23.76
N PRO A 177 22.84 -18.48 23.59
CA PRO A 177 23.43 -18.97 22.36
C PRO A 177 22.41 -19.15 21.23
N GLU A 178 22.76 -18.64 20.05
CA GLU A 178 22.07 -18.89 18.79
C GLU A 178 22.14 -20.37 18.43
N THR A 179 20.99 -21.01 18.25
CA THR A 179 20.86 -22.26 17.52
C THR A 179 20.71 -21.97 16.02
N PRO A 180 21.50 -22.56 15.13
CA PRO A 180 21.37 -22.38 13.69
C PRO A 180 20.26 -23.27 13.16
N GLY A 181 19.13 -22.68 12.77
CA GLY A 181 17.99 -23.39 12.20
C GLY A 181 17.17 -22.52 11.26
N GLY A 182 17.36 -22.68 9.96
CA GLY A 182 16.37 -22.50 8.90
C GLY A 182 15.87 -21.09 8.59
N GLY A 183 16.24 -20.57 7.41
CA GLY A 183 15.85 -19.27 6.86
C GLY A 183 14.36 -18.90 6.82
N SER A 184 13.44 -19.84 6.96
CA SER A 184 11.97 -19.60 6.88
C SER A 184 11.36 -19.03 8.17
N ALA A 185 11.82 -19.49 9.34
CA ALA A 185 11.23 -19.06 10.62
C ALA A 185 11.61 -17.62 11.01
N GLY A 186 12.81 -17.17 10.63
CA GLY A 186 13.28 -15.80 10.88
C GLY A 186 12.51 -14.76 10.06
N GLU A 187 12.28 -15.05 8.79
CA GLU A 187 11.49 -14.19 7.89
C GLU A 187 10.03 -14.09 8.32
N LEU A 188 9.45 -15.22 8.75
CA LEU A 188 8.08 -15.22 9.26
C LEU A 188 7.94 -14.39 10.53
N ASN A 189 8.87 -14.50 11.46
CA ASN A 189 8.85 -13.69 12.68
C ASN A 189 8.97 -12.19 12.38
N GLN A 190 9.81 -11.80 11.43
CA GLN A 190 9.92 -10.41 11.00
C GLN A 190 8.62 -9.91 10.35
N LEU A 191 7.99 -10.74 9.50
CA LEU A 191 6.70 -10.43 8.89
C LEU A 191 5.60 -10.26 9.95
N ILE A 192 5.49 -11.19 10.90
CA ILE A 192 4.55 -11.11 12.02
C ILE A 192 4.73 -9.82 12.81
N GLN A 193 5.97 -9.49 13.19
CA GLN A 193 6.26 -8.26 13.93
C GLN A 193 5.91 -7.00 13.14
N ARG A 194 6.10 -7.01 11.82
CA ARG A 194 5.73 -5.89 10.94
C ARG A 194 4.21 -5.73 10.90
N VAL A 195 3.48 -6.81 10.64
CA VAL A 195 2.00 -6.81 10.61
C VAL A 195 1.42 -6.32 11.94
N ILE A 196 1.93 -6.81 13.07
CA ILE A 196 1.49 -6.34 14.40
C ILE A 196 1.77 -4.85 14.56
N ARG A 197 2.94 -4.35 14.17
CA ARG A 197 3.31 -2.93 14.29
C ARG A 197 2.41 -2.02 13.47
N GLU A 198 2.00 -2.47 12.27
CA GLU A 198 1.20 -1.66 11.36
C GLU A 198 -0.31 -1.75 11.60
N GLN A 199 -0.81 -2.87 12.13
CA GLN A 199 -2.24 -3.11 12.34
C GLN A 199 -2.68 -3.08 13.81
N ALA A 200 -1.76 -3.20 14.77
CA ALA A 200 -2.12 -3.04 16.17
C ALA A 200 -2.59 -1.60 16.39
N GLY A 201 -3.88 -1.42 16.60
CA GLY A 201 -4.50 -0.12 16.85
C GLY A 201 -3.96 0.57 18.09
N ALA A 202 -4.59 1.66 18.51
CA ALA A 202 -4.22 2.40 19.72
C ALA A 202 -4.18 1.54 21.00
N GLU A 203 -4.81 0.40 20.99
CA GLU A 203 -4.85 -0.58 22.10
C GLU A 203 -3.67 -1.56 22.09
N GLY A 204 -2.84 -1.59 21.05
CA GLY A 204 -1.58 -2.35 20.98
C GLY A 204 -1.72 -3.86 20.83
N TYR A 205 -2.89 -4.36 20.44
CA TYR A 205 -3.10 -5.79 20.15
C TYR A 205 -3.78 -6.02 18.80
N LEU A 206 -3.54 -7.20 18.22
CA LEU A 206 -4.14 -7.68 16.99
C LEU A 206 -4.70 -9.09 17.22
N TYR A 207 -5.91 -9.35 16.73
CA TYR A 207 -6.48 -10.68 16.86
C TYR A 207 -5.73 -11.71 16.01
N ALA A 208 -5.52 -12.92 16.54
CA ALA A 208 -4.79 -13.98 15.85
C ALA A 208 -5.41 -14.37 14.50
N SER A 209 -6.74 -14.24 14.36
CA SER A 209 -7.46 -14.48 13.11
C SER A 209 -7.12 -13.45 12.04
N GLU A 210 -7.00 -12.17 12.41
CA GLU A 210 -6.61 -11.08 11.49
C GLU A 210 -5.15 -11.21 11.08
N LEU A 211 -4.27 -11.51 12.05
CA LEU A 211 -2.86 -11.80 11.78
C LEU A 211 -2.72 -12.95 10.78
N LYS A 212 -3.41 -14.09 11.01
CA LYS A 212 -3.38 -15.23 10.11
C LYS A 212 -3.85 -14.86 8.69
N LYS A 213 -4.98 -14.13 8.58
CA LYS A 213 -5.53 -13.68 7.29
C LYS A 213 -4.56 -12.78 6.53
N THR A 214 -3.93 -11.85 7.24
CA THR A 214 -2.94 -10.94 6.65
C THR A 214 -1.69 -11.69 6.19
N ILE A 215 -1.18 -12.63 6.99
CA ILE A 215 -0.04 -13.47 6.61
C ILE A 215 -0.36 -14.31 5.37
N SER A 216 -1.53 -14.96 5.30
CA SER A 216 -1.94 -15.76 4.14
C SER A 216 -2.11 -14.91 2.86
N ARG A 217 -2.42 -13.60 2.99
CA ARG A 217 -2.47 -12.66 1.86
C ARG A 217 -1.09 -12.25 1.37
N LEU A 218 -0.13 -12.08 2.28
CA LEU A 218 1.25 -11.70 1.96
C LEU A 218 2.09 -12.87 1.46
N LYS A 219 1.84 -14.07 1.98
CA LYS A 219 2.49 -15.33 1.60
C LYS A 219 1.42 -16.41 1.39
N PRO A 220 0.87 -16.55 0.16
CA PRO A 220 -0.21 -17.51 -0.13
C PRO A 220 0.23 -18.98 -0.04
N ASP A 221 1.52 -19.23 -0.11
CA ASP A 221 2.18 -20.54 -0.03
C ASP A 221 2.57 -20.97 1.40
N PHE A 222 2.13 -20.22 2.40
CA PHE A 222 2.41 -20.47 3.81
C PHE A 222 1.36 -21.32 4.53
#